data_fb8e45a8d9f76cfcd703a1013852ee5a
#
_entry.id   fb8e45a8d9f76cfcd703a1013852ee5a
#
_cell.length_a   1.000
_cell.length_b   1.000
_cell.length_c   1.000
_cell.angle_alpha   90.00
_cell.angle_beta   90.00
_cell.angle_gamma   90.00
#
_symmetry.space_group_name_H-M   'P 1'
#
loop_
_entity.id
_entity.type
_entity.pdbx_description
1 polymer ?
#
loop_
_entity_poly.entity_id
_entity_poly.type
_entity_poly.pdbx_seq_one_letter_code
_entity_poly.pdbx_strand_id
1 'polypeptide(L)'
;MSSKYILAIETSSSICGVAVIHNNEVLSIEEKDVRRKHAELLPGLTKASLSNINITLDDIDAIAISIGPGSFTGLRIGLGFSKGIAYAKNLPIIPVPSMLSLAYSLRKYEPKQGI
;
A
#
# COMPACT_ATOMS: atom_id res chain seq x y z
N MET A 1 -2.89 17.48 15.57
CA MET A 1 -2.53 16.15 15.06
C MET A 1 -2.60 16.11 13.55
N SER A 2 -1.54 15.72 12.94
CA SER A 2 -1.50 15.70 11.48
C SER A 2 -2.20 14.49 10.91
N SER A 3 -2.97 14.70 9.85
CA SER A 3 -3.53 13.63 9.07
C SER A 3 -2.44 13.02 8.22
N LYS A 4 -2.35 11.71 8.19
CA LYS A 4 -1.33 11.04 7.39
C LYS A 4 -1.96 10.14 6.35
N TYR A 5 -1.45 10.26 5.14
CA TYR A 5 -1.83 9.37 4.04
C TYR A 5 -0.74 8.32 3.88
N ILE A 6 -1.14 7.08 3.85
CA ILE A 6 -0.22 5.96 3.68
C ILE A 6 -0.56 5.26 2.37
N LEU A 7 0.43 5.08 1.53
CA LEU A 7 0.30 4.29 0.31
C LEU A 7 0.74 2.88 0.64
N ALA A 8 -0.17 1.92 0.52
CA ALA A 8 0.09 0.54 0.89
C ALA A 8 0.20 -0.32 -0.36
N ILE A 9 1.22 -1.17 -0.42
CA ILE A 9 1.55 -1.95 -1.60
C ILE A 9 1.62 -3.42 -1.25
N GLU A 10 0.91 -4.25 -2.03
CA GLU A 10 0.84 -5.68 -1.83
C GLU A 10 1.20 -6.41 -3.12
N THR A 11 2.28 -7.19 -3.09
CA THR A 11 2.72 -7.98 -4.23
C THR A 11 3.15 -9.39 -3.84
N SER A 12 2.77 -9.84 -2.63
CA SER A 12 3.24 -11.12 -2.11
C SER A 12 2.50 -12.33 -2.66
N SER A 13 1.40 -12.11 -3.37
CA SER A 13 0.60 -13.20 -3.94
C SER A 13 0.36 -12.92 -5.42
N SER A 14 -0.56 -13.67 -6.04
CA SER A 14 -0.95 -13.40 -7.42
C SER A 14 -1.68 -12.07 -7.55
N ILE A 15 -2.19 -11.55 -6.45
CA ILE A 15 -2.86 -10.27 -6.45
C ILE A 15 -1.85 -9.15 -6.33
N CYS A 16 -1.97 -8.17 -7.21
CA CYS A 16 -1.18 -6.95 -7.15
C CYS A 16 -2.12 -5.85 -6.68
N GLY A 17 -1.85 -5.29 -5.50
CA GLY A 17 -2.76 -4.33 -4.91
C GLY A 17 -2.06 -3.08 -4.42
N VAL A 18 -2.77 -1.95 -4.53
CA VAL A 18 -2.34 -0.66 -4.00
C VAL A 18 -3.53 -0.02 -3.31
N ALA A 19 -3.33 0.47 -2.12
CA ALA A 19 -4.39 1.12 -1.36
C ALA A 19 -3.89 2.42 -0.76
N VAL A 20 -4.81 3.35 -0.51
CA VAL A 20 -4.48 4.58 0.20
C VAL A 20 -5.26 4.57 1.52
N ILE A 21 -4.54 4.78 2.59
CA ILE A 21 -5.08 4.74 3.95
C ILE A 21 -4.90 6.12 4.57
N HIS A 22 -5.95 6.60 5.22
CA HIS A 22 -5.93 7.91 5.85
C HIS A 22 -6.76 7.85 7.13
N ASN A 23 -6.18 8.27 8.24
CA ASN A 23 -6.87 8.27 9.54
C ASN A 23 -7.46 6.90 9.86
N ASN A 24 -6.69 5.84 9.63
CA ASN A 24 -7.09 4.46 9.94
C ASN A 24 -8.24 3.94 9.07
N GLU A 25 -8.48 4.58 7.93
CA GLU A 25 -9.49 4.13 6.99
C GLU A 25 -8.88 3.88 5.63
N VAL A 26 -9.32 2.83 4.95
CA VAL A 26 -8.93 2.58 3.58
C VAL A 26 -9.84 3.43 2.70
N LEU A 27 -9.27 4.45 2.08
CA LEU A 27 -10.01 5.37 1.23
C LEU A 27 -10.09 4.92 -0.21
N SER A 28 -9.11 4.17 -0.66
CA SER A 28 -9.03 3.73 -2.04
C SER A 28 -8.27 2.42 -2.09
N ILE A 29 -8.71 1.53 -2.96
CA ILE A 29 -8.00 0.28 -3.20
C ILE A 29 -8.15 -0.10 -4.66
N GLU A 30 -7.04 -0.48 -5.28
CA GLU A 30 -7.01 -0.97 -6.64
C GLU A 30 -6.23 -2.26 -6.64
N GLU A 31 -6.79 -3.32 -7.19
CA GLU A 31 -6.07 -4.59 -7.23
C GLU A 31 -6.44 -5.38 -8.48
N LYS A 32 -5.50 -6.22 -8.89
CA LYS A 32 -5.71 -7.12 -10.01
C LYS A 32 -5.10 -8.47 -9.69
N ASP A 33 -5.81 -9.51 -10.09
CA ASP A 33 -5.32 -10.88 -9.95
C ASP A 33 -4.61 -11.25 -11.23
N VAL A 34 -3.29 -11.09 -11.24
CA VAL A 34 -2.48 -11.35 -12.42
C VAL A 34 -1.21 -12.06 -12.02
N ARG A 35 -0.76 -12.96 -12.88
CA ARG A 35 0.49 -13.67 -12.63
C ARG A 35 1.63 -12.95 -13.30
N ARG A 36 2.70 -12.71 -12.53
CA ARG A 36 3.98 -12.21 -13.07
C ARG A 36 3.91 -10.87 -13.78
N LYS A 37 2.90 -10.05 -13.45
CA LYS A 37 2.78 -8.74 -14.07
C LYS A 37 2.78 -7.61 -13.04
N HIS A 38 3.25 -7.90 -11.83
CA HIS A 38 3.23 -6.91 -10.76
C HIS A 38 4.00 -5.65 -11.12
N ALA A 39 5.19 -5.82 -11.70
CA ALA A 39 6.03 -4.68 -12.06
C ALA A 39 5.37 -3.79 -13.09
N GLU A 40 4.65 -4.38 -14.04
CA GLU A 40 3.98 -3.63 -15.09
C GLU A 40 2.75 -2.89 -14.56
N LEU A 41 2.07 -3.47 -13.58
CA LEU A 41 0.80 -2.95 -13.10
C LEU A 41 0.91 -1.94 -11.98
N LEU A 42 1.96 -2.03 -11.15
CA LEU A 42 2.09 -1.17 -9.98
C LEU A 42 1.98 0.32 -10.28
N PRO A 43 2.65 0.86 -11.31
CA PRO A 43 2.52 2.30 -11.57
C PRO A 43 1.09 2.72 -11.87
N GLY A 44 0.39 1.96 -12.69
CA GLY A 44 -0.99 2.28 -13.05
C GLY A 44 -1.95 2.15 -11.88
N LEU A 45 -1.80 1.09 -11.09
CA LEU A 45 -2.65 0.89 -9.91
C LEU A 45 -2.41 1.99 -8.87
N THR A 46 -1.15 2.40 -8.71
CA THR A 46 -0.81 3.49 -7.81
C THR A 46 -1.49 4.79 -8.26
N LYS A 47 -1.36 5.09 -9.54
CA LYS A 47 -1.97 6.31 -10.08
C LYS A 47 -3.49 6.27 -9.91
N ALA A 48 -4.10 5.13 -10.19
CA ALA A 48 -5.55 4.99 -10.05
C ALA A 48 -5.99 5.16 -8.60
N SER A 49 -5.25 4.54 -7.66
CA SER A 49 -5.59 4.65 -6.24
C SER A 49 -5.57 6.09 -5.75
N LEU A 50 -4.58 6.84 -6.19
CA LEU A 50 -4.45 8.24 -5.80
C LEU A 50 -5.51 9.09 -6.47
N SER A 51 -5.77 8.86 -7.76
CA SER A 51 -6.76 9.62 -8.51
C SER A 51 -8.16 9.44 -7.97
N ASN A 52 -8.49 8.25 -7.48
CA ASN A 52 -9.81 7.97 -6.94
C ASN A 52 -10.22 8.92 -5.81
N ILE A 53 -9.24 9.45 -5.10
CA ILE A 53 -9.51 10.37 -3.99
C ILE A 53 -8.86 11.73 -4.21
N ASN A 54 -8.49 12.02 -5.45
CA ASN A 54 -7.99 13.33 -5.87
C ASN A 54 -6.75 13.80 -5.10
N ILE A 55 -5.82 12.88 -4.87
CA ILE A 55 -4.52 13.23 -4.28
C ILE A 55 -3.41 12.78 -5.21
N THR A 56 -2.19 13.19 -4.88
CA THR A 56 -1.00 12.80 -5.64
C THR A 56 0.03 12.22 -4.67
N LEU A 57 1.14 11.74 -5.21
CA LEU A 57 2.22 11.23 -4.37
C LEU A 57 2.76 12.28 -3.41
N ASP A 58 2.62 13.56 -3.74
CA ASP A 58 3.06 14.63 -2.84
C ASP A 58 2.26 14.67 -1.55
N ASP A 59 1.08 14.08 -1.54
CA ASP A 59 0.24 14.03 -0.35
C ASP A 59 0.54 12.82 0.54
N ILE A 60 1.34 11.89 0.04
CA ILE A 60 1.66 10.65 0.77
C ILE A 60 2.74 10.91 1.80
N ASP A 61 2.53 10.40 3.01
CA ASP A 61 3.45 10.60 4.14
C ASP A 61 4.31 9.37 4.44
N ALA A 62 3.87 8.19 4.02
CA ALA A 62 4.62 6.97 4.25
C ALA A 62 4.17 5.90 3.28
N ILE A 63 5.05 4.91 3.06
CA ILE A 63 4.74 3.76 2.22
C ILE A 63 4.70 2.53 3.10
N ALA A 64 3.60 1.78 3.06
CA ALA A 64 3.54 0.49 3.73
C ALA A 64 3.71 -0.59 2.67
N ILE A 65 4.56 -1.56 2.94
CA ILE A 65 4.82 -2.66 2.01
C ILE A 65 4.59 -3.99 2.69
N SER A 66 3.78 -4.84 2.06
CA SER A 66 3.58 -6.18 2.55
C SER A 66 4.85 -7.00 2.33
N ILE A 67 5.33 -7.64 3.39
CA ILE A 67 6.56 -8.43 3.33
C ILE A 67 6.29 -9.93 3.35
N GLY A 68 5.04 -10.32 3.18
CA GLY A 68 4.72 -11.73 3.02
C GLY A 68 4.24 -12.37 4.30
N PRO A 69 4.14 -13.70 4.36
CA PRO A 69 4.74 -14.66 3.43
C PRO A 69 4.06 -14.65 2.05
N GLY A 70 4.80 -15.10 1.05
CA GLY A 70 4.26 -15.18 -0.29
C GLY A 70 5.37 -15.34 -1.33
N SER A 71 5.06 -14.97 -2.56
CA SER A 71 5.99 -15.09 -3.67
C SER A 71 7.24 -14.24 -3.43
N PHE A 72 8.39 -14.88 -3.46
CA PHE A 72 9.66 -14.18 -3.29
C PHE A 72 9.87 -13.14 -4.38
N THR A 73 9.57 -13.52 -5.62
CA THR A 73 9.70 -12.60 -6.75
C THR A 73 8.78 -11.39 -6.60
N GLY A 74 7.52 -11.64 -6.23
CA GLY A 74 6.56 -10.56 -6.02
C GLY A 74 6.99 -9.62 -4.91
N LEU A 75 7.49 -10.18 -3.81
CA LEU A 75 7.97 -9.35 -2.69
C LEU A 75 9.09 -8.43 -3.12
N ARG A 76 10.03 -8.92 -3.92
CA ARG A 76 11.14 -8.11 -4.39
C ARG A 76 10.67 -6.98 -5.30
N ILE A 77 9.69 -7.26 -6.15
CA ILE A 77 9.14 -6.25 -7.05
C ILE A 77 8.48 -5.13 -6.24
N GLY A 78 7.65 -5.51 -5.27
CA GLY A 78 6.97 -4.52 -4.43
C GLY A 78 7.95 -3.69 -3.62
N LEU A 79 8.97 -4.33 -3.07
CA LEU A 79 9.97 -3.63 -2.29
C LEU A 79 10.77 -2.67 -3.16
N GLY A 80 11.16 -3.09 -4.35
CA GLY A 80 11.90 -2.22 -5.28
C GLY A 80 11.09 -1.01 -5.69
N PHE A 81 9.82 -1.22 -6.01
CA PHE A 81 8.91 -0.15 -6.38
C PHE A 81 8.73 0.84 -5.20
N SER A 82 8.51 0.30 -4.01
CA SER A 82 8.34 1.11 -2.81
C SER A 82 9.59 1.93 -2.50
N LYS A 83 10.75 1.33 -2.61
CA LYS A 83 12.01 2.04 -2.38
C LYS A 83 12.22 3.17 -3.38
N GLY A 84 11.82 2.95 -4.63
CA GLY A 84 11.93 3.98 -5.65
C GLY A 84 11.11 5.22 -5.29
N ILE A 85 9.86 5.01 -4.90
CA ILE A 85 9.00 6.12 -4.49
C ILE A 85 9.51 6.77 -3.22
N ALA A 86 9.87 5.95 -2.23
CA ALA A 86 10.33 6.45 -0.95
C ALA A 86 11.58 7.31 -1.10
N TYR A 87 12.50 6.88 -1.94
CA TYR A 87 13.70 7.64 -2.20
C TYR A 87 13.39 8.97 -2.89
N ALA A 88 12.55 8.91 -3.95
CA ALA A 88 12.21 10.10 -4.72
C ALA A 88 11.45 11.14 -3.90
N LYS A 89 10.62 10.70 -2.98
CA LYS A 89 9.76 11.60 -2.18
C LYS A 89 10.24 11.75 -0.74
N ASN A 90 11.34 11.12 -0.39
CA ASN A 90 11.89 11.16 0.96
C ASN A 90 10.88 10.69 2.01
N LEU A 91 10.31 9.50 1.78
CA LEU A 91 9.28 8.94 2.64
C LEU A 91 9.79 7.71 3.38
N PRO A 92 9.31 7.46 4.60
CA PRO A 92 9.63 6.23 5.31
C PRO A 92 8.88 5.04 4.70
N ILE A 93 9.47 3.86 4.84
CA ILE A 93 8.85 2.61 4.44
C ILE A 93 8.49 1.83 5.70
N ILE A 94 7.26 1.38 5.78
CA ILE A 94 6.76 0.61 6.92
C ILE A 94 6.49 -0.82 6.44
N PRO A 95 7.28 -1.81 6.87
CA PRO A 95 7.00 -3.20 6.50
C PRO A 95 5.84 -3.73 7.32
N VAL A 96 4.94 -4.46 6.66
CA VAL A 96 3.80 -5.09 7.34
C VAL A 96 3.71 -6.55 6.88
N PRO A 97 3.18 -7.45 7.73
CA PRO A 97 3.10 -8.87 7.37
C PRO A 97 2.26 -9.13 6.13
N SER A 98 1.16 -8.41 5.99
CA SER A 98 0.31 -8.53 4.81
C SER A 98 -0.65 -7.34 4.78
N MET A 99 -1.25 -7.12 3.60
CA MET A 99 -2.26 -6.08 3.46
C MET A 99 -3.46 -6.37 4.36
N LEU A 100 -3.81 -7.65 4.45
CA LEU A 100 -4.90 -8.07 5.32
C LEU A 100 -4.58 -7.76 6.78
N SER A 101 -3.35 -8.02 7.21
CA SER A 101 -2.93 -7.70 8.58
C SER A 101 -3.00 -6.22 8.86
N LEU A 102 -2.59 -5.41 7.88
CA LEU A 102 -2.66 -3.96 8.03
C LEU A 102 -4.10 -3.50 8.20
N ALA A 103 -4.99 -3.97 7.32
CA ALA A 103 -6.39 -3.59 7.39
C ALA A 103 -7.02 -4.02 8.72
N TYR A 104 -6.69 -5.22 9.16
CA TYR A 104 -7.19 -5.73 10.43
C TYR A 104 -6.68 -4.89 11.59
N SER A 105 -5.41 -4.55 11.58
CA SER A 105 -4.81 -3.74 12.64
C SER A 105 -5.46 -2.36 12.74
N LEU A 106 -5.72 -1.75 11.61
CA LEU A 106 -6.36 -0.44 11.59
C LEU A 106 -7.78 -0.51 12.15
N ARG A 107 -8.52 -1.53 11.74
CA ARG A 107 -9.89 -1.73 12.21
C ARG A 107 -9.89 -1.97 13.72
N LYS A 108 -8.92 -2.71 14.19
CA LYS A 108 -8.80 -3.03 15.61
C LYS A 108 -8.65 -1.79 16.48
N TYR A 109 -8.02 -0.76 15.94
CA TYR A 109 -7.77 0.45 16.72
C TYR A 109 -8.81 1.53 16.53
N GLU A 110 -9.87 1.26 15.81
CA GLU A 110 -10.94 2.23 15.67
C GLU A 110 -11.74 2.31 16.97
N PRO A 111 -11.92 3.51 17.50
CA PRO A 111 -12.61 3.67 18.80
C PRO A 111 -14.01 3.10 18.82
N LYS A 112 -14.76 3.27 17.75
CA LYS A 112 -16.15 2.82 17.73
C LYS A 112 -16.28 1.31 17.74
N GLN A 113 -15.23 0.60 17.47
CA GLN A 113 -15.25 -0.85 17.51
C GLN A 113 -14.97 -1.39 18.90
N GLY A 114 -14.56 -0.51 19.79
CA GLY A 114 -14.38 -0.87 21.17
C GLY A 114 -13.32 -1.91 21.41
N ILE A 115 -12.38 -1.96 20.60
CA ILE A 115 -11.41 -3.05 20.68
C ILE A 115 -10.20 -2.66 21.48
#